data_4fdbd3ccd7c3ad406f80a2b516bbb5a6
#
_entry.id   4fdbd3ccd7c3ad406f80a2b516bbb5a6
#
_cell.length_a   1.000
_cell.length_b   1.000
_cell.length_c   1.000
_cell.angle_alpha   90.00
_cell.angle_beta   90.00
_cell.angle_gamma   90.00
#
_symmetry.space_group_name_H-M   'P 1'
#
loop_
_entity.id
_entity.type
_entity.pdbx_description
1 polymer ?
#
loop_
_entity_poly.entity_id
_entity_poly.type
_entity_poly.pdbx_seq_one_letter_code
_entity_poly.pdbx_strand_id
1 'polypeptide(L)'
;MDWIKLTKSGKDLAGTGGKVLQVTKSELKKHNKRSDAWLALNGIVYNVTAYMDFHPGGWDELIRGAGKDATILFNKYHQWVNYESMLSACLVGKLVPDYMPPPPPSTTDQKLPGEFCLKSFIFYIFKIPIL
;
A
#
# COMPACT_ATOMS: atom_id res chain seq x y z
N MET A 1 -15.00 24.58 4.31
CA MET A 1 -15.55 23.25 4.02
C MET A 1 -15.02 22.27 5.06
N ASP A 2 -15.88 21.42 5.56
CA ASP A 2 -15.54 20.41 6.53
C ASP A 2 -14.89 19.20 5.84
N TRP A 3 -13.92 18.54 6.50
CA TRP A 3 -13.25 17.34 5.96
C TRP A 3 -14.24 16.24 5.59
N ILE A 4 -15.22 15.98 6.47
CA ILE A 4 -16.25 14.95 6.21
C ILE A 4 -17.04 15.25 4.94
N LYS A 5 -17.40 16.50 4.72
CA LYS A 5 -18.11 16.92 3.51
C LYS A 5 -17.25 16.73 2.27
N LEU A 6 -15.97 17.05 2.37
CA LEU A 6 -15.04 16.86 1.25
C LEU A 6 -14.89 15.37 0.89
N THR A 7 -14.76 14.49 1.88
CA THR A 7 -14.63 13.05 1.65
C THR A 7 -15.88 12.45 1.00
N LYS A 8 -17.04 13.02 1.25
CA LYS A 8 -18.34 12.58 0.69
C LYS A 8 -18.69 13.27 -0.63
N SER A 9 -17.87 14.22 -1.08
CA SER A 9 -18.17 15.02 -2.27
C SER A 9 -18.02 14.27 -3.59
N GLY A 10 -17.45 13.09 -3.57
CA GLY A 10 -17.18 12.31 -4.78
C GLY A 10 -15.88 12.69 -5.50
N LYS A 11 -15.11 13.64 -4.97
CA LYS A 11 -13.79 13.96 -5.52
C LYS A 11 -12.82 12.81 -5.29
N ASP A 12 -11.98 12.57 -6.29
CA ASP A 12 -10.90 11.58 -6.20
C ASP A 12 -9.72 12.14 -5.40
N LEU A 13 -9.82 12.06 -4.08
CA LEU A 13 -8.79 12.59 -3.17
C LEU A 13 -7.51 11.76 -3.19
N ALA A 14 -7.62 10.48 -3.53
CA ALA A 14 -6.46 9.61 -3.67
C ALA A 14 -5.70 9.84 -4.98
N GLY A 15 -6.40 10.30 -6.01
CA GLY A 15 -5.81 10.51 -7.34
C GLY A 15 -5.61 9.22 -8.14
N THR A 16 -6.26 8.12 -7.75
CA THR A 16 -6.07 6.80 -8.36
C THR A 16 -7.24 6.35 -9.23
N GLY A 17 -8.30 7.16 -9.32
CA GLY A 17 -9.51 6.78 -10.05
C GLY A 17 -10.25 5.60 -9.42
N GLY A 18 -10.13 5.41 -8.11
CA GLY A 18 -10.77 4.31 -7.39
C GLY A 18 -10.00 2.99 -7.41
N LYS A 19 -8.81 2.98 -8.03
CA LYS A 19 -7.96 1.78 -8.08
C LYS A 19 -7.10 1.68 -6.83
N VAL A 20 -6.88 0.45 -6.37
CA VAL A 20 -5.93 0.15 -5.28
C VAL A 20 -4.59 -0.21 -5.90
N LEU A 21 -3.59 0.60 -5.64
CA LEU A 21 -2.26 0.45 -6.21
C LEU A 21 -1.34 -0.35 -5.29
N GLN A 22 -0.28 -0.88 -5.87
CA GLN A 22 0.87 -1.40 -5.13
C GLN A 22 1.97 -0.36 -5.20
N VAL A 23 2.35 0.19 -4.06
CA VAL A 23 3.28 1.31 -3.96
C VAL A 23 4.58 0.82 -3.32
N THR A 24 5.69 0.96 -4.02
CA THR A 24 7.01 0.67 -3.47
C THR A 24 7.50 1.81 -2.61
N LYS A 25 8.49 1.56 -1.77
CA LYS A 25 9.13 2.62 -0.97
C LYS A 25 9.76 3.68 -1.87
N SER A 26 10.34 3.27 -2.99
CA SER A 26 10.93 4.19 -3.97
C SER A 26 9.88 5.10 -4.60
N GLU A 27 8.72 4.55 -4.93
CA GLU A 27 7.60 5.34 -5.44
C GLU A 27 7.06 6.30 -4.37
N LEU A 28 6.91 5.81 -3.14
CA LEU A 28 6.41 6.61 -2.03
C LEU A 28 7.28 7.84 -1.77
N LYS A 29 8.59 7.72 -1.87
CA LYS A 29 9.54 8.82 -1.67
C LYS A 29 9.34 9.99 -2.63
N LYS A 30 8.78 9.74 -3.80
CA LYS A 30 8.51 10.79 -4.79
C LYS A 30 7.39 11.72 -4.37
N HIS A 31 6.52 11.27 -3.46
CA HIS A 31 5.32 11.99 -3.00
C HIS A 31 5.56 12.61 -1.62
N ASN A 32 6.52 13.52 -1.53
CA ASN A 32 6.95 14.12 -0.27
C ASN A 32 6.80 15.66 -0.22
N LYS A 33 5.96 16.22 -1.10
CA LYS A 33 5.73 17.67 -1.19
C LYS A 33 4.32 18.00 -0.71
N ARG A 34 4.12 19.24 -0.26
CA ARG A 34 2.78 19.69 0.16
C ARG A 34 1.73 19.54 -0.93
N SER A 35 2.11 19.78 -2.18
CA SER A 35 1.23 19.64 -3.34
C SER A 35 1.04 18.20 -3.79
N ASP A 36 1.86 17.29 -3.30
CA ASP A 36 1.81 15.87 -3.64
C ASP A 36 2.43 15.07 -2.49
N ALA A 37 1.60 14.70 -1.53
CA ALA A 37 2.03 14.07 -0.29
C ALA A 37 1.32 12.75 -0.07
N TRP A 38 2.07 11.68 -0.12
CA TRP A 38 1.63 10.33 0.25
C TRP A 38 2.39 9.89 1.48
N LEU A 39 1.73 9.11 2.34
CA LEU A 39 2.38 8.46 3.47
C LEU A 39 1.82 7.06 3.68
N ALA A 40 2.56 6.22 4.37
CA ALA A 40 2.11 4.87 4.71
C ALA A 40 1.86 4.76 6.20
N LEU A 41 0.75 4.11 6.56
CA LEU A 41 0.39 3.77 7.94
C LEU A 41 0.02 2.29 7.98
N ASN A 42 0.77 1.50 8.74
CA ASN A 42 0.56 0.06 8.87
C ASN A 42 0.49 -0.68 7.53
N GLY A 43 1.36 -0.29 6.59
CA GLY A 43 1.45 -0.92 5.27
C GLY A 43 0.42 -0.45 4.25
N ILE A 44 -0.41 0.53 4.60
CA ILE A 44 -1.40 1.12 3.69
C ILE A 44 -0.98 2.54 3.34
N VAL A 45 -1.03 2.87 2.05
CA VAL A 45 -0.61 4.18 1.53
C VAL A 45 -1.83 5.07 1.35
N TYR A 46 -1.73 6.30 1.87
CA TYR A 46 -2.76 7.33 1.76
C TYR A 46 -2.20 8.57 1.09
N ASN A 47 -3.00 9.20 0.23
CA ASN A 47 -2.69 10.52 -0.33
C ASN A 47 -3.28 11.59 0.58
N VAL A 48 -2.44 12.25 1.35
CA VAL A 48 -2.87 13.24 2.35
C VAL A 48 -2.77 14.68 1.85
N THR A 49 -2.58 14.88 0.56
CA THR A 49 -2.47 16.22 -0.04
C THR A 49 -3.67 17.10 0.31
N ALA A 50 -4.88 16.56 0.13
CA ALA A 50 -6.10 17.31 0.45
C ALA A 50 -6.29 17.51 1.94
N TYR A 51 -5.79 16.59 2.76
CA TYR A 51 -5.93 16.65 4.22
C TYR A 51 -4.99 17.67 4.87
N MET A 52 -3.98 18.15 4.15
CA MET A 52 -3.02 19.14 4.68
C MET A 52 -3.70 20.36 5.28
N ASP A 53 -4.76 20.85 4.62
CA ASP A 53 -5.51 22.03 5.07
C ASP A 53 -6.44 21.77 6.26
N PHE A 54 -6.68 20.49 6.57
CA PHE A 54 -7.62 20.07 7.63
C PHE A 54 -6.92 19.46 8.84
N HIS A 55 -5.62 19.24 8.76
CA HIS A 55 -4.87 18.62 9.85
C HIS A 55 -4.77 19.57 11.05
N PRO A 56 -5.26 19.17 12.25
CA PRO A 56 -5.28 20.05 13.41
C PRO A 56 -3.91 20.56 13.86
N GLY A 57 -2.85 19.76 13.67
CA GLY A 57 -1.47 20.15 14.00
C GLY A 57 -0.81 21.02 12.94
N GLY A 58 -1.49 21.32 11.83
CA GLY A 58 -0.94 22.05 10.71
C GLY A 58 -0.33 21.16 9.64
N TRP A 59 -0.19 21.70 8.43
CA TRP A 59 0.38 20.96 7.30
C TRP A 59 1.87 20.66 7.49
N ASP A 60 2.58 21.53 8.18
CA ASP A 60 4.00 21.38 8.46
C ASP A 60 4.31 20.14 9.31
N GLU A 61 3.46 19.83 10.26
CA GLU A 61 3.58 18.57 11.04
C GLU A 61 3.23 17.35 10.19
N LEU A 62 2.19 17.45 9.37
CA LEU A 62 1.78 16.34 8.51
C LEU A 62 2.82 15.99 7.45
N ILE A 63 3.46 17.00 6.86
CA ILE A 63 4.47 16.79 5.81
C ILE A 63 5.71 16.03 6.32
N ARG A 64 5.95 16.02 7.63
CA ARG A 64 7.06 15.26 8.22
C ARG A 64 6.93 13.76 7.98
N GLY A 65 5.70 13.26 7.82
CA GLY A 65 5.44 11.86 7.49
C GLY A 65 5.33 11.57 6.01
N ALA A 66 5.34 12.58 5.16
CA ALA A 66 5.15 12.39 3.71
C ALA A 66 6.36 11.71 3.07
N GLY A 67 6.08 10.87 2.08
CA GLY A 67 7.10 10.16 1.33
C GLY A 67 7.73 8.98 2.06
N LYS A 68 7.17 8.56 3.19
CA LYS A 68 7.73 7.49 4.01
C LYS A 68 6.67 6.73 4.80
N ASP A 69 7.09 5.66 5.46
CA ASP A 69 6.24 4.96 6.43
C ASP A 69 6.17 5.80 7.71
N ALA A 70 5.03 6.39 7.96
CA ALA A 70 4.78 7.27 9.09
C ALA A 70 4.16 6.56 10.30
N THR A 71 4.14 5.23 10.32
CA THR A 71 3.48 4.44 11.38
C THR A 71 4.01 4.78 12.76
N ILE A 72 5.32 4.83 12.93
CA ILE A 72 5.95 5.12 14.23
C ILE A 72 5.64 6.55 14.65
N LEU A 73 5.76 7.49 13.72
CA LEU A 73 5.47 8.90 13.96
C LEU A 73 4.01 9.11 14.36
N PHE A 74 3.09 8.45 13.65
CA PHE A 74 1.66 8.50 13.92
C PHE A 74 1.34 7.94 15.31
N ASN A 75 1.86 6.76 15.65
CA ASN A 75 1.62 6.11 16.93
C ASN A 75 2.15 6.92 18.10
N LYS A 76 3.21 7.69 17.89
CA LYS A 76 3.76 8.56 18.93
C LYS A 76 2.79 9.69 19.31
N TYR A 77 2.07 10.25 18.35
CA TYR A 77 1.25 11.45 18.57
C TYR A 77 -0.26 11.19 18.49
N HIS A 78 -0.70 10.16 17.77
CA HIS A 78 -2.11 9.96 17.42
C HIS A 78 -2.57 8.50 17.55
N GLN A 79 -1.99 7.72 18.46
CA GLN A 79 -2.28 6.26 18.52
C GLN A 79 -3.75 5.92 18.75
N TRP A 80 -4.54 6.85 19.32
CA TRP A 80 -5.97 6.65 19.57
C TRP A 80 -6.89 7.14 18.46
N VAL A 81 -6.33 7.73 17.38
CA VAL A 81 -7.11 8.26 16.27
C VAL A 81 -7.41 7.13 15.28
N ASN A 82 -8.68 7.01 14.91
CA ASN A 82 -9.09 6.08 13.86
C ASN A 82 -8.82 6.69 12.47
N TYR A 83 -7.57 6.60 12.03
CA TYR A 83 -7.15 7.14 10.74
C TYR A 83 -7.75 6.36 9.56
N GLU A 84 -8.04 5.07 9.73
CA GLU A 84 -8.59 4.23 8.65
C GLU A 84 -9.94 4.78 8.17
N SER A 85 -10.80 5.12 9.11
CA SER A 85 -12.09 5.74 8.80
C SER A 85 -11.92 7.15 8.26
N MET A 86 -11.04 7.94 8.86
CA MET A 86 -10.85 9.35 8.52
C MET A 86 -10.22 9.54 7.15
N LEU A 87 -9.30 8.66 6.76
CA LEU A 87 -8.54 8.74 5.51
C LEU A 87 -9.03 7.75 4.44
N SER A 88 -10.17 7.12 4.63
CA SER A 88 -10.68 6.11 3.70
C SER A 88 -10.82 6.62 2.26
N ALA A 89 -11.23 7.89 2.10
CA ALA A 89 -11.35 8.51 0.77
C ALA A 89 -9.99 8.83 0.13
N CYS A 90 -8.92 8.76 0.90
CA CYS A 90 -7.55 9.06 0.46
C CYS A 90 -6.74 7.81 0.19
N LEU A 91 -7.34 6.62 0.26
CA LEU A 91 -6.64 5.34 0.10
C LEU A 91 -6.04 5.22 -1.29
N VAL A 92 -4.71 5.10 -1.35
CA VAL A 92 -3.97 4.86 -2.60
C VAL A 92 -3.78 3.38 -2.84
N GLY A 93 -3.32 2.64 -1.83
CA GLY A 93 -3.05 1.23 -1.98
C GLY A 93 -2.20 0.65 -0.87
N LYS A 94 -1.46 -0.39 -1.20
CA LYS A 94 -0.60 -1.12 -0.26
C LYS A 94 0.86 -0.79 -0.50
N LEU A 95 1.61 -0.64 0.59
CA LEU A 95 3.06 -0.54 0.53
C LEU A 95 3.65 -1.92 0.29
N VAL A 96 4.45 -2.04 -0.76
CA VAL A 96 5.09 -3.30 -1.15
C VAL A 96 6.60 -3.13 -1.19
N PRO A 97 7.41 -4.21 -1.09
CA PRO A 97 8.85 -4.13 -1.25
C PRO A 97 9.24 -3.61 -2.64
N ASP A 98 10.38 -2.93 -2.74
CA ASP A 98 10.91 -2.45 -4.03
C ASP A 98 11.19 -3.58 -5.01
N TYR A 99 11.51 -4.75 -4.49
CA TYR A 99 11.67 -5.96 -5.29
C TYR A 99 10.46 -6.87 -5.08
N MET A 100 9.69 -7.04 -6.12
CA MET A 100 8.69 -8.10 -6.18
C MET A 100 9.23 -9.18 -7.13
N PRO A 101 9.45 -10.40 -6.63
CA PRO A 101 9.76 -11.50 -7.55
C PRO A 101 8.59 -11.63 -8.55
N PRO A 102 8.87 -11.94 -9.80
CA PRO A 102 7.80 -12.16 -10.76
C PRO A 102 6.86 -13.24 -10.20
N PRO A 103 5.57 -13.12 -10.43
CA PRO A 103 4.63 -14.15 -10.01
C PRO A 103 5.07 -15.48 -10.62
N PRO A 104 4.93 -16.57 -9.89
CA PRO A 104 5.22 -17.88 -10.47
C PRO A 104 4.41 -18.04 -11.74
N PRO A 105 4.98 -18.64 -12.79
CA PRO A 105 4.25 -18.84 -14.03
C PRO A 105 2.93 -19.52 -13.70
N SER A 106 1.85 -18.92 -14.15
CA SER A 106 0.52 -19.49 -13.95
C SER A 106 0.49 -20.88 -14.55
N THR A 107 0.25 -21.85 -13.70
CA THR A 107 0.19 -23.26 -14.10
C THR A 107 -0.93 -23.59 -15.10
N THR A 108 -1.77 -22.59 -15.39
CA THR A 108 -2.91 -22.76 -16.28
C THR A 108 -2.55 -22.87 -17.77
N ASP A 109 -1.38 -22.36 -18.16
CA ASP A 109 -0.98 -22.37 -19.57
C ASP A 109 0.01 -23.49 -19.93
N GLN A 110 0.51 -24.19 -18.89
CA GLN A 110 1.35 -25.35 -19.14
C GLN A 110 0.49 -26.60 -19.22
N LYS A 111 0.09 -26.91 -20.41
CA LYS A 111 -0.49 -28.22 -20.73
C LYS A 111 0.63 -29.27 -20.69
N LEU A 112 1.22 -29.45 -19.52
CA LEU A 112 2.12 -30.56 -19.29
C LEU A 112 1.29 -31.84 -19.28
N PRO A 113 1.77 -32.90 -19.95
CA PRO A 113 1.14 -34.21 -19.75
C PRO A 113 1.16 -34.48 -18.25
N GLY A 114 -0.01 -34.58 -17.64
CA GLY A 114 -0.13 -34.65 -16.18
C GLY A 114 0.66 -35.78 -15.55
N GLU A 115 0.93 -36.83 -16.30
CA GLU A 115 1.74 -37.98 -15.83
C GLU A 115 3.22 -37.62 -15.66
N PHE A 116 3.78 -36.77 -16.51
CA PHE A 116 5.17 -36.39 -16.43
C PHE A 116 5.42 -35.50 -15.20
N CYS A 117 4.51 -34.60 -14.94
CA CYS A 117 4.60 -33.70 -13.78
C CYS A 117 4.46 -34.45 -12.46
N LEU A 118 3.58 -35.44 -12.40
CA LEU A 118 3.39 -36.27 -11.23
C LEU A 118 4.60 -37.16 -10.92
N LYS A 119 5.21 -37.74 -11.93
CA LYS A 119 6.42 -38.53 -11.75
C LYS A 119 7.60 -37.71 -11.25
N SER A 120 7.80 -36.53 -11.78
CA SER A 120 8.83 -35.63 -11.29
C SER A 120 8.59 -35.18 -9.84
N PHE A 121 7.35 -34.89 -9.51
CA PHE A 121 6.97 -34.46 -8.17
C PHE A 121 7.11 -35.58 -7.15
N ILE A 122 6.67 -36.78 -7.48
CA ILE A 122 6.81 -37.97 -6.62
C ILE A 122 8.30 -38.31 -6.43
N PHE A 123 9.09 -38.23 -7.48
CA PHE A 123 10.53 -38.48 -7.41
C PHE A 123 11.21 -37.48 -6.47
N TYR A 124 10.81 -36.23 -6.52
CA TYR A 124 11.37 -35.18 -5.66
C TYR A 124 10.98 -35.40 -4.19
N ILE A 125 9.75 -35.77 -3.93
CA ILE A 125 9.27 -36.06 -2.55
C ILE A 125 9.96 -37.27 -1.96
N PHE A 126 10.14 -38.34 -2.74
CA PHE A 126 10.80 -39.54 -2.28
C PHE A 126 12.33 -39.38 -2.09
N LYS A 127 12.93 -38.39 -2.71
CA LYS A 127 14.34 -38.13 -2.54
C LYS A 127 14.69 -37.43 -1.24
N ILE A 128 13.77 -36.66 -0.69
CA ILE A 128 13.98 -35.88 0.52
C ILE A 128 14.03 -36.73 1.79
N PRO A 129 13.17 -37.75 1.97
CA PRO A 129 13.19 -38.55 3.20
C PRO A 129 14.36 -39.53 3.32
N ILE A 130 15.07 -39.77 2.27
CA ILE A 130 16.19 -40.73 2.27
C ILE A 130 17.48 -40.07 2.75
N LEU A 131 17.46 -38.75 2.81
CA LEU A 131 18.55 -37.95 3.34
C LEU A 131 18.32 -37.60 4.80
#